data_c10cc622d01222d7d8435615f49edc8b
#
_entry.id   c10cc622d01222d7d8435615f49edc8b
#
_cell.length_a   1.000
_cell.length_b   1.000
_cell.length_c   1.000
_cell.angle_alpha   90.00
_cell.angle_beta   90.00
_cell.angle_gamma   90.00
#
_symmetry.space_group_name_H-M   'P 1'
#
loop_
_entity.id
_entity.type
_entity.pdbx_description
1 polymer ?
#
loop_
_entity_poly.entity_id
_entity_poly.type
_entity_poly.pdbx_seq_one_letter_code
_entity_poly.pdbx_strand_id
1 'polypeptide(L)'
;MSSRLLSSLLAKADPSQVAGLSRFFKCGPGEYGQGDKFLGIKVPITRAIVRKYWNEVRFEELDEWLASPYHEIRLAALLTLVELYSHWREPEFQKECVDFYLAHTKYINNWDLVDLSCYRLLGEYLRDKERSILYDLARDGKTIWERRIGIVSTMAFVRNGDLHDTYAIAQIFLDDPHPLHQLLQKAVGWLLREAGKRDMERLAAWLTPCAASMPRTMLRYAIEKFPDEHRRWFMELK
;
A
#
# COMPACT_ATOMS: atom_id res chain seq x y z
N MET A 1 12.07 -28.13 -5.80
CA MET A 1 11.09 -28.19 -6.91
C MET A 1 10.30 -26.89 -6.90
N SER A 2 10.13 -26.23 -8.03
CA SER A 2 9.30 -25.00 -8.10
C SER A 2 7.86 -25.35 -7.71
N SER A 3 7.23 -24.51 -6.86
CA SER A 3 5.84 -24.74 -6.46
C SER A 3 4.88 -24.69 -7.66
N ARG A 4 3.73 -25.35 -7.52
CA ARG A 4 2.67 -25.29 -8.56
C ARG A 4 2.19 -23.87 -8.78
N LEU A 5 2.23 -23.02 -7.74
CA LEU A 5 1.86 -21.61 -7.86
C LEU A 5 2.80 -20.90 -8.84
N LEU A 6 4.11 -20.97 -8.62
CA LEU A 6 5.09 -20.28 -9.46
C LEU A 6 5.06 -20.79 -10.90
N SER A 7 4.98 -22.12 -11.09
CA SER A 7 4.88 -22.72 -12.43
C SER A 7 3.61 -22.26 -13.17
N SER A 8 2.47 -22.19 -12.46
CA SER A 8 1.19 -21.70 -13.01
C SER A 8 1.24 -20.21 -13.36
N LEU A 9 1.95 -19.42 -12.54
CA LEU A 9 2.15 -17.98 -12.79
C LEU A 9 2.99 -17.77 -14.03
N LEU A 10 4.15 -18.42 -14.13
CA LEU A 10 5.06 -18.32 -15.27
C LEU A 10 4.39 -18.76 -16.60
N ALA A 11 3.53 -19.77 -16.54
CA ALA A 11 2.74 -20.21 -17.71
C ALA A 11 1.71 -19.16 -18.21
N LYS A 12 1.49 -18.07 -17.46
CA LYS A 12 0.63 -16.93 -17.84
C LYS A 12 1.41 -15.70 -18.31
N ALA A 13 2.72 -15.82 -18.46
CA ALA A 13 3.54 -14.72 -18.99
C ALA A 13 3.06 -14.32 -20.40
N ASP A 14 2.94 -13.01 -20.61
CA ASP A 14 2.52 -12.42 -21.90
C ASP A 14 3.48 -11.29 -22.28
N PRO A 15 4.49 -11.57 -23.12
CA PRO A 15 5.45 -10.57 -23.57
C PRO A 15 4.82 -9.34 -24.20
N SER A 16 3.64 -9.45 -24.81
CA SER A 16 2.94 -8.33 -25.45
C SER A 16 2.48 -7.25 -24.44
N GLN A 17 2.28 -7.61 -23.16
CA GLN A 17 1.84 -6.71 -22.12
C GLN A 17 3.01 -6.01 -21.39
N VAL A 18 4.23 -6.51 -21.52
CA VAL A 18 5.40 -6.04 -20.76
C VAL A 18 5.66 -4.54 -20.93
N ALA A 19 5.68 -4.07 -22.18
CA ALA A 19 5.93 -2.66 -22.46
C ALA A 19 4.85 -1.74 -21.87
N GLY A 20 3.58 -2.17 -21.90
CA GLY A 20 2.46 -1.45 -21.30
C GLY A 20 2.58 -1.36 -19.77
N LEU A 21 2.89 -2.48 -19.11
CA LEU A 21 3.09 -2.52 -17.66
C LEU A 21 4.30 -1.71 -17.21
N SER A 22 5.45 -1.84 -17.88
CA SER A 22 6.65 -1.05 -17.56
C SER A 22 6.38 0.45 -17.63
N ARG A 23 5.60 0.91 -18.60
CA ARG A 23 5.19 2.32 -18.71
C ARG A 23 4.22 2.72 -17.61
N PHE A 24 3.25 1.88 -17.29
CA PHE A 24 2.26 2.12 -16.26
C PHE A 24 2.91 2.23 -14.86
N PHE A 25 3.85 1.35 -14.56
CA PHE A 25 4.59 1.30 -13.29
C PHE A 25 5.83 2.21 -13.27
N LYS A 26 6.02 3.03 -14.31
CA LYS A 26 7.09 4.02 -14.34
C LYS A 26 8.48 3.41 -14.15
N CYS A 27 8.88 2.51 -15.03
CA CYS A 27 10.14 1.77 -14.94
C CYS A 27 11.25 2.34 -15.86
N GLY A 28 11.04 3.50 -16.45
CA GLY A 28 12.05 4.20 -17.25
C GLY A 28 13.22 4.74 -16.39
N PRO A 29 14.30 5.17 -17.03
CA PRO A 29 15.44 5.77 -16.34
C PRO A 29 15.04 6.96 -15.47
N GLY A 30 15.42 6.94 -14.17
CA GLY A 30 15.08 7.98 -13.21
C GLY A 30 13.65 7.95 -12.67
N GLU A 31 12.80 7.01 -13.10
CA GLU A 31 11.45 6.84 -12.59
C GLU A 31 11.44 5.94 -11.34
N TYR A 32 10.37 6.01 -10.54
CA TYR A 32 10.29 5.33 -9.24
C TYR A 32 10.27 3.79 -9.32
N GLY A 33 9.90 3.20 -10.45
CA GLY A 33 9.92 1.77 -10.71
C GLY A 33 11.14 1.30 -11.51
N GLN A 34 12.17 2.16 -11.68
CA GLN A 34 13.37 1.81 -12.43
C GLN A 34 13.98 0.49 -11.96
N GLY A 35 14.29 -0.39 -12.89
CA GLY A 35 14.90 -1.69 -12.63
C GLY A 35 13.93 -2.85 -12.49
N ASP A 36 12.62 -2.59 -12.33
CA ASP A 36 11.60 -3.64 -12.31
C ASP A 36 11.45 -4.30 -13.68
N LYS A 37 11.36 -5.64 -13.66
CA LYS A 37 11.03 -6.46 -14.83
C LYS A 37 9.61 -6.99 -14.70
N PHE A 38 8.97 -7.23 -15.85
CA PHE A 38 7.60 -7.74 -15.92
C PHE A 38 7.52 -9.04 -16.72
N LEU A 39 6.62 -9.91 -16.30
CA LEU A 39 6.20 -11.10 -17.07
C LEU A 39 5.01 -10.79 -17.99
N GLY A 40 4.34 -9.67 -17.79
CA GLY A 40 3.14 -9.29 -18.53
C GLY A 40 1.85 -9.84 -17.95
N ILE A 41 1.79 -10.17 -16.67
CA ILE A 41 0.65 -10.82 -16.02
C ILE A 41 -0.18 -9.77 -15.26
N LYS A 42 -1.47 -9.67 -15.60
CA LYS A 42 -2.39 -8.76 -14.92
C LYS A 42 -2.71 -9.22 -13.50
N VAL A 43 -2.85 -8.28 -12.57
CA VAL A 43 -3.16 -8.52 -11.14
C VAL A 43 -4.33 -9.51 -10.91
N PRO A 44 -5.47 -9.46 -11.64
CA PRO A 44 -6.54 -10.43 -11.44
C PRO A 44 -6.11 -11.89 -11.72
N ILE A 45 -5.22 -12.11 -12.69
CA ILE A 45 -4.69 -13.46 -13.02
C ILE A 45 -3.79 -13.93 -11.87
N THR A 46 -2.87 -13.09 -11.40
CA THR A 46 -2.00 -13.38 -10.25
C THR A 46 -2.84 -13.76 -9.03
N ARG A 47 -3.87 -12.97 -8.71
CA ARG A 47 -4.78 -13.26 -7.59
C ARG A 47 -5.52 -14.59 -7.72
N ALA A 48 -6.00 -14.92 -8.92
CA ALA A 48 -6.70 -16.19 -9.15
C ALA A 48 -5.78 -17.40 -8.92
N ILE A 49 -4.52 -17.31 -9.37
CA ILE A 49 -3.52 -18.36 -9.17
C ILE A 49 -3.15 -18.47 -7.68
N VAL A 50 -2.88 -17.36 -7.01
CA VAL A 50 -2.57 -17.34 -5.58
C VAL A 50 -3.71 -17.99 -4.78
N ARG A 51 -4.97 -17.58 -4.97
CA ARG A 51 -6.13 -18.17 -4.29
C ARG A 51 -6.24 -19.68 -4.46
N LYS A 52 -5.73 -20.21 -5.56
CA LYS A 52 -5.79 -21.65 -5.83
C LYS A 52 -4.71 -22.46 -5.14
N TYR A 53 -3.53 -21.88 -4.93
CA TYR A 53 -2.31 -22.62 -4.55
C TYR A 53 -1.57 -22.07 -3.33
N TRP A 54 -2.06 -21.01 -2.65
CA TRP A 54 -1.37 -20.34 -1.53
C TRP A 54 -0.95 -21.29 -0.41
N ASN A 55 -1.76 -22.32 -0.12
CA ASN A 55 -1.54 -23.28 0.97
C ASN A 55 -0.46 -24.33 0.68
N GLU A 56 0.12 -24.31 -0.50
CA GLU A 56 1.23 -25.17 -0.90
C GLU A 56 2.60 -24.48 -0.78
N VAL A 57 2.60 -23.16 -0.48
CA VAL A 57 3.81 -22.32 -0.47
C VAL A 57 4.35 -22.18 0.94
N ARG A 58 5.67 -22.27 1.08
CA ARG A 58 6.39 -22.11 2.35
C ARG A 58 7.08 -20.77 2.42
N PHE A 59 7.46 -20.34 3.63
CA PHE A 59 8.14 -19.04 3.84
C PHE A 59 9.47 -18.93 3.07
N GLU A 60 10.23 -20.01 2.95
CA GLU A 60 11.48 -20.01 2.21
C GLU A 60 11.28 -19.68 0.72
N GLU A 61 10.16 -20.15 0.14
CA GLU A 61 9.81 -19.81 -1.25
C GLU A 61 9.37 -18.34 -1.37
N LEU A 62 8.68 -17.79 -0.36
CA LEU A 62 8.29 -16.37 -0.34
C LEU A 62 9.52 -15.45 -0.27
N ASP A 63 10.54 -15.83 0.49
CA ASP A 63 11.80 -15.08 0.57
C ASP A 63 12.48 -15.00 -0.82
N GLU A 64 12.60 -16.14 -1.51
CA GLU A 64 13.14 -16.21 -2.87
C GLU A 64 12.30 -15.36 -3.85
N TRP A 65 10.97 -15.41 -3.75
CA TRP A 65 10.09 -14.68 -4.67
C TRP A 65 10.09 -13.18 -4.43
N LEU A 66 10.21 -12.73 -3.19
CA LEU A 66 10.35 -11.31 -2.87
C LEU A 66 11.67 -10.74 -3.40
N ALA A 67 12.73 -11.53 -3.44
CA ALA A 67 14.01 -11.13 -4.05
C ALA A 67 14.00 -11.17 -5.59
N SER A 68 12.92 -11.60 -6.22
CA SER A 68 12.82 -11.72 -7.68
C SER A 68 12.91 -10.34 -8.36
N PRO A 69 13.60 -10.22 -9.51
CA PRO A 69 13.56 -9.01 -10.32
C PRO A 69 12.20 -8.80 -11.02
N TYR A 70 11.33 -9.81 -11.05
CA TYR A 70 10.03 -9.73 -11.69
C TYR A 70 8.96 -9.26 -10.72
N HIS A 71 8.30 -8.16 -11.08
CA HIS A 71 7.26 -7.52 -10.28
C HIS A 71 6.12 -8.47 -9.89
N GLU A 72 5.60 -9.24 -10.85
CA GLU A 72 4.48 -10.14 -10.61
C GLU A 72 4.82 -11.32 -9.70
N ILE A 73 6.09 -11.74 -9.64
CA ILE A 73 6.55 -12.77 -8.70
C ILE A 73 6.54 -12.20 -7.28
N ARG A 74 7.05 -10.97 -7.07
CA ARG A 74 6.99 -10.28 -5.78
C ARG A 74 5.53 -10.04 -5.35
N LEU A 75 4.67 -9.63 -6.29
CA LEU A 75 3.24 -9.48 -6.02
C LEU A 75 2.59 -10.80 -5.59
N ALA A 76 2.93 -11.92 -6.26
CA ALA A 76 2.42 -13.23 -5.90
C ALA A 76 2.87 -13.64 -4.49
N ALA A 77 4.13 -13.36 -4.10
CA ALA A 77 4.63 -13.59 -2.75
C ALA A 77 3.81 -12.83 -1.70
N LEU A 78 3.60 -11.52 -1.90
CA LEU A 78 2.83 -10.69 -0.97
C LEU A 78 1.37 -11.12 -0.87
N LEU A 79 0.73 -11.44 -1.99
CA LEU A 79 -0.64 -11.93 -1.99
C LEU A 79 -0.74 -13.30 -1.31
N THR A 80 0.24 -14.19 -1.48
CA THR A 80 0.30 -15.48 -0.78
C THR A 80 0.44 -15.27 0.73
N LEU A 81 1.31 -14.36 1.16
CA LEU A 81 1.47 -14.03 2.58
C LEU A 81 0.17 -13.47 3.18
N VAL A 82 -0.59 -12.66 2.41
CA VAL A 82 -1.93 -12.18 2.81
C VAL A 82 -2.92 -13.34 2.97
N GLU A 83 -2.92 -14.32 2.06
CA GLU A 83 -3.80 -15.50 2.19
C GLU A 83 -3.39 -16.36 3.39
N LEU A 84 -2.11 -16.61 3.61
CA LEU A 84 -1.59 -17.32 4.78
C LEU A 84 -2.06 -16.66 6.08
N TYR A 85 -1.82 -15.35 6.24
CA TYR A 85 -2.26 -14.56 7.38
C TYR A 85 -3.79 -14.62 7.60
N SER A 86 -4.55 -14.58 6.52
CA SER A 86 -6.01 -14.51 6.58
C SER A 86 -6.66 -15.83 6.96
N HIS A 87 -6.05 -16.95 6.60
CA HIS A 87 -6.61 -18.29 6.83
C HIS A 87 -6.10 -18.96 8.10
N TRP A 88 -4.85 -18.72 8.48
CA TRP A 88 -4.25 -19.22 9.71
C TRP A 88 -4.41 -18.20 10.82
N ARG A 89 -5.12 -18.55 11.88
CA ARG A 89 -5.55 -17.62 12.94
C ARG A 89 -4.76 -17.73 14.23
N GLU A 90 -3.76 -18.63 14.27
CA GLU A 90 -2.85 -18.77 15.40
C GLU A 90 -2.06 -17.47 15.60
N PRO A 91 -2.10 -16.85 16.79
CA PRO A 91 -1.48 -15.54 17.01
C PRO A 91 0.02 -15.50 16.69
N GLU A 92 0.74 -16.59 17.01
CA GLU A 92 2.16 -16.75 16.75
C GLU A 92 2.46 -16.76 15.25
N PHE A 93 1.64 -17.50 14.47
CA PHE A 93 1.80 -17.55 13.01
C PHE A 93 1.44 -16.21 12.36
N GLN A 94 0.40 -15.52 12.85
CA GLN A 94 0.08 -14.19 12.36
C GLN A 94 1.19 -13.19 12.64
N LYS A 95 1.82 -13.30 13.81
CA LYS A 95 3.01 -12.50 14.15
C LYS A 95 4.17 -12.82 13.20
N GLU A 96 4.44 -14.09 12.94
CA GLU A 96 5.49 -14.52 12.00
C GLU A 96 5.27 -13.94 10.60
N CYS A 97 4.03 -13.94 10.09
CA CYS A 97 3.69 -13.31 8.81
C CYS A 97 4.02 -11.81 8.80
N VAL A 98 3.72 -11.10 9.89
CA VAL A 98 3.98 -9.65 9.99
C VAL A 98 5.47 -9.37 10.15
N ASP A 99 6.18 -10.14 10.99
CA ASP A 99 7.63 -10.02 11.14
C ASP A 99 8.34 -10.27 9.80
N PHE A 100 7.91 -11.29 9.06
CA PHE A 100 8.40 -11.58 7.72
C PHE A 100 8.15 -10.40 6.76
N TYR A 101 6.93 -9.84 6.74
CA TYR A 101 6.60 -8.69 5.92
C TYR A 101 7.52 -7.49 6.21
N LEU A 102 7.69 -7.16 7.49
CA LEU A 102 8.52 -6.03 7.93
C LEU A 102 10.01 -6.21 7.61
N ALA A 103 10.53 -7.45 7.72
CA ALA A 103 11.91 -7.77 7.36
C ALA A 103 12.18 -7.64 5.85
N HIS A 104 11.12 -7.66 5.02
CA HIS A 104 11.23 -7.68 3.55
C HIS A 104 10.75 -6.39 2.86
N THR A 105 10.52 -5.30 3.60
CA THR A 105 10.06 -4.01 3.04
C THR A 105 10.94 -3.48 1.92
N LYS A 106 12.25 -3.79 1.94
CA LYS A 106 13.19 -3.42 0.87
C LYS A 106 12.82 -3.93 -0.53
N TYR A 107 12.02 -5.00 -0.61
CA TYR A 107 11.54 -5.59 -1.87
C TYR A 107 10.15 -5.09 -2.28
N ILE A 108 9.50 -4.32 -1.40
CA ILE A 108 8.19 -3.73 -1.66
C ILE A 108 8.41 -2.34 -2.25
N ASN A 109 8.75 -2.31 -3.53
CA ASN A 109 9.28 -1.14 -4.21
C ASN A 109 8.31 -0.52 -5.22
N ASN A 110 7.01 -0.75 -5.06
CA ASN A 110 5.99 -0.10 -5.89
C ASN A 110 4.67 0.06 -5.11
N TRP A 111 3.83 1.00 -5.56
CA TRP A 111 2.59 1.37 -4.88
C TRP A 111 1.58 0.21 -4.79
N ASP A 112 1.46 -0.62 -5.81
CA ASP A 112 0.52 -1.76 -5.80
C ASP A 112 0.99 -2.88 -4.86
N LEU A 113 2.29 -3.12 -4.74
CA LEU A 113 2.86 -4.06 -3.77
C LEU A 113 2.51 -3.64 -2.34
N VAL A 114 2.59 -2.33 -2.03
CA VAL A 114 2.16 -1.76 -0.75
C VAL A 114 0.65 -1.89 -0.58
N ASP A 115 -0.12 -1.34 -1.52
CA ASP A 115 -1.57 -1.15 -1.39
C ASP A 115 -2.37 -2.46 -1.39
N LEU A 116 -1.79 -3.55 -1.91
CA LEU A 116 -2.44 -4.86 -1.93
C LEU A 116 -2.08 -5.74 -0.71
N SER A 117 -1.10 -5.35 0.10
CA SER A 117 -0.58 -6.16 1.19
C SER A 117 -0.69 -5.50 2.57
N CYS A 118 -0.15 -4.28 2.76
CA CYS A 118 0.12 -3.73 4.08
C CYS A 118 -1.09 -3.65 5.01
N TYR A 119 -2.23 -3.14 4.55
CA TYR A 119 -3.40 -3.02 5.42
C TYR A 119 -4.05 -4.36 5.75
N ARG A 120 -3.83 -5.40 4.91
CA ARG A 120 -4.34 -6.75 5.13
C ARG A 120 -3.47 -7.59 6.06
N LEU A 121 -2.22 -7.20 6.21
CA LEU A 121 -1.24 -7.83 7.11
C LEU A 121 -1.04 -6.93 8.34
N LEU A 122 -0.18 -5.94 8.21
CA LEU A 122 0.22 -5.06 9.30
C LEU A 122 -0.97 -4.30 9.89
N GLY A 123 -1.84 -3.73 9.03
CA GLY A 123 -3.02 -3.02 9.50
C GLY A 123 -3.99 -3.91 10.28
N GLU A 124 -4.36 -5.08 9.75
CA GLU A 124 -5.24 -6.02 10.46
C GLU A 124 -4.61 -6.54 11.76
N TYR A 125 -3.30 -6.82 11.76
CA TYR A 125 -2.58 -7.28 12.94
C TYR A 125 -2.57 -6.26 14.08
N LEU A 126 -2.47 -4.96 13.74
CA LEU A 126 -2.39 -3.87 14.70
C LEU A 126 -3.74 -3.33 15.18
N ARG A 127 -4.86 -3.89 14.76
CA ARG A 127 -6.19 -3.37 15.13
C ARG A 127 -6.38 -3.23 16.64
N ASP A 128 -5.96 -4.25 17.38
CA ASP A 128 -6.11 -4.33 18.83
C ASP A 128 -4.74 -4.32 19.54
N LYS A 129 -3.72 -3.74 18.91
CA LYS A 129 -2.35 -3.69 19.41
C LYS A 129 -1.79 -2.28 19.34
N GLU A 130 -0.61 -2.11 19.92
CA GLU A 130 0.17 -0.89 19.87
C GLU A 130 0.58 -0.59 18.42
N ARG A 131 0.51 0.69 17.99
CA ARG A 131 0.58 1.12 16.58
C ARG A 131 1.76 2.05 16.26
N SER A 132 2.68 2.26 17.21
CA SER A 132 3.83 3.17 17.03
C SER A 132 4.62 2.91 15.76
N ILE A 133 4.76 1.64 15.38
CA ILE A 133 5.48 1.26 14.17
C ILE A 133 4.93 1.96 12.90
N LEU A 134 3.63 2.26 12.83
CA LEU A 134 3.06 2.98 11.67
C LEU A 134 3.50 4.44 11.64
N TYR A 135 3.63 5.05 12.80
CA TYR A 135 4.13 6.42 12.94
C TYR A 135 5.62 6.50 12.61
N ASP A 136 6.41 5.52 13.07
CA ASP A 136 7.83 5.43 12.78
C ASP A 136 8.06 5.22 11.27
N LEU A 137 7.33 4.30 10.64
CA LEU A 137 7.38 4.10 9.19
C LEU A 137 7.00 5.37 8.42
N ALA A 138 5.97 6.11 8.86
CA ALA A 138 5.54 7.34 8.19
C ALA A 138 6.57 8.46 8.33
N ARG A 139 7.22 8.60 9.49
CA ARG A 139 8.19 9.63 9.80
C ARG A 139 9.58 9.29 9.24
N ASP A 140 10.09 8.11 9.60
CA ASP A 140 11.49 7.72 9.48
C ASP A 140 11.75 6.60 8.46
N GLY A 141 10.72 6.16 7.73
CA GLY A 141 10.85 5.14 6.68
C GLY A 141 11.90 5.54 5.63
N LYS A 142 12.83 4.63 5.37
CA LYS A 142 14.00 4.85 4.50
C LYS A 142 13.63 5.06 3.03
N THR A 143 12.45 4.62 2.63
CA THR A 143 11.94 4.72 1.27
C THR A 143 10.54 5.33 1.26
N ILE A 144 10.12 5.85 0.11
CA ILE A 144 8.73 6.31 -0.06
C ILE A 144 7.72 5.16 0.14
N TRP A 145 8.15 3.93 -0.04
CA TRP A 145 7.32 2.74 0.11
C TRP A 145 7.09 2.38 1.58
N GLU A 146 8.14 2.41 2.40
CA GLU A 146 8.01 2.25 3.86
C GLU A 146 7.13 3.34 4.46
N ARG A 147 7.34 4.59 4.08
CA ARG A 147 6.49 5.69 4.49
C ARG A 147 5.04 5.50 4.03
N ARG A 148 4.84 4.98 2.82
CA ARG A 148 3.51 4.65 2.30
C ARG A 148 2.85 3.49 3.09
N ILE A 149 3.61 2.47 3.51
CA ILE A 149 3.12 1.40 4.39
C ILE A 149 2.54 2.00 5.67
N GLY A 150 3.21 2.97 6.30
CA GLY A 150 2.75 3.65 7.52
C GLY A 150 1.32 4.18 7.38
N ILE A 151 1.05 4.97 6.34
CA ILE A 151 -0.30 5.55 6.17
C ILE A 151 -1.31 4.55 5.59
N VAL A 152 -0.95 3.74 4.59
CA VAL A 152 -1.92 2.85 3.94
C VAL A 152 -2.38 1.71 4.85
N SER A 153 -1.57 1.28 5.82
CA SER A 153 -1.97 0.29 6.82
C SER A 153 -3.17 0.74 7.66
N THR A 154 -3.37 2.06 7.84
CA THR A 154 -4.52 2.60 8.58
C THR A 154 -5.87 2.33 7.91
N MET A 155 -5.88 1.90 6.64
CA MET A 155 -7.11 1.47 5.95
C MET A 155 -7.87 0.38 6.72
N ALA A 156 -7.15 -0.50 7.43
CA ALA A 156 -7.78 -1.52 8.26
C ALA A 156 -8.60 -0.89 9.40
N PHE A 157 -8.11 0.18 9.99
CA PHE A 157 -8.77 0.91 11.07
C PHE A 157 -9.96 1.73 10.54
N VAL A 158 -9.75 2.47 9.44
CA VAL A 158 -10.80 3.26 8.77
C VAL A 158 -12.01 2.39 8.42
N ARG A 159 -11.79 1.16 7.95
CA ARG A 159 -12.87 0.21 7.63
C ARG A 159 -13.70 -0.16 8.86
N ASN A 160 -13.11 -0.10 10.04
CA ASN A 160 -13.77 -0.39 11.32
C ASN A 160 -14.22 0.87 12.08
N GLY A 161 -14.16 2.05 11.44
CA GLY A 161 -14.61 3.32 12.01
C GLY A 161 -13.60 4.01 12.93
N ASP A 162 -12.41 3.45 13.11
CA ASP A 162 -11.33 4.09 13.86
C ASP A 162 -10.50 4.96 12.90
N LEU A 163 -10.63 6.27 13.06
CA LEU A 163 -10.04 7.26 12.15
C LEU A 163 -8.82 7.97 12.74
N HIS A 164 -8.54 7.74 14.04
CA HIS A 164 -7.55 8.52 14.78
C HIS A 164 -6.16 8.49 14.13
N ASP A 165 -5.62 7.31 13.91
CA ASP A 165 -4.26 7.14 13.37
C ASP A 165 -4.12 7.67 11.95
N THR A 166 -5.20 7.60 11.15
CA THR A 166 -5.19 8.14 9.80
C THR A 166 -4.94 9.66 9.80
N TYR A 167 -5.64 10.39 10.67
CA TYR A 167 -5.43 11.84 10.80
C TYR A 167 -4.09 12.18 11.43
N ALA A 168 -3.70 11.46 12.49
CA ALA A 168 -2.44 11.68 13.18
C ALA A 168 -1.22 11.43 12.25
N ILE A 169 -1.26 10.35 11.48
CA ILE A 169 -0.19 10.05 10.51
C ILE A 169 -0.24 11.01 9.32
N ALA A 170 -1.43 11.41 8.85
CA ALA A 170 -1.55 12.44 7.81
C ALA A 170 -0.90 13.77 8.24
N GLN A 171 -1.01 14.12 9.52
CA GLN A 171 -0.36 15.31 10.09
C GLN A 171 1.17 15.20 10.02
N ILE A 172 1.76 14.02 10.28
CA ILE A 172 3.22 13.81 10.13
C ILE A 172 3.69 14.17 8.71
N PHE A 173 2.91 13.80 7.69
CA PHE A 173 3.23 14.14 6.31
C PHE A 173 3.06 15.62 5.98
N LEU A 174 2.13 16.31 6.63
CA LEU A 174 1.97 17.75 6.45
C LEU A 174 3.07 18.56 7.14
N ASP A 175 3.55 18.07 8.26
CA ASP A 175 4.62 18.69 9.05
C ASP A 175 6.03 18.36 8.52
N ASP A 176 6.14 17.52 7.49
CA ASP A 176 7.42 17.17 6.87
C ASP A 176 8.04 18.41 6.23
N PRO A 177 9.25 18.84 6.64
CA PRO A 177 9.90 20.01 6.06
C PRO A 177 10.34 19.82 4.60
N HIS A 178 10.34 18.58 4.11
CA HIS A 178 10.74 18.26 2.75
C HIS A 178 9.55 18.07 1.82
N PRO A 179 9.67 18.43 0.53
CA PRO A 179 8.61 18.20 -0.44
C PRO A 179 8.26 16.72 -0.55
N LEU A 180 6.99 16.39 -0.31
CA LEU A 180 6.52 15.02 -0.39
C LEU A 180 6.47 14.52 -1.84
N HIS A 181 6.96 13.32 -2.04
CA HIS A 181 6.80 12.61 -3.31
C HIS A 181 5.32 12.48 -3.69
N GLN A 182 4.98 12.65 -4.98
CA GLN A 182 3.58 12.68 -5.45
C GLN A 182 2.78 11.41 -5.05
N LEU A 183 3.43 10.24 -5.01
CA LEU A 183 2.78 8.99 -4.60
C LEU A 183 2.42 8.97 -3.11
N LEU A 184 3.17 9.65 -2.24
CA LEU A 184 2.80 9.83 -0.83
C LEU A 184 1.63 10.81 -0.71
N GLN A 185 1.66 11.95 -1.44
CA GLN A 185 0.53 12.88 -1.47
C GLN A 185 -0.78 12.19 -1.85
N LYS A 186 -0.73 11.31 -2.88
CA LYS A 186 -1.90 10.52 -3.31
C LYS A 186 -2.35 9.54 -2.24
N ALA A 187 -1.43 8.86 -1.56
CA ALA A 187 -1.77 7.91 -0.50
C ALA A 187 -2.45 8.59 0.68
N VAL A 188 -1.86 9.67 1.19
CA VAL A 188 -2.43 10.43 2.32
C VAL A 188 -3.81 10.98 1.95
N GLY A 189 -3.93 11.63 0.78
CA GLY A 189 -5.21 12.12 0.30
C GLY A 189 -6.26 11.02 0.12
N TRP A 190 -5.85 9.84 -0.36
CA TRP A 190 -6.73 8.67 -0.47
C TRP A 190 -7.24 8.22 0.89
N LEU A 191 -6.35 8.05 1.88
CA LEU A 191 -6.74 7.60 3.23
C LEU A 191 -7.63 8.63 3.94
N LEU A 192 -7.34 9.94 3.79
CA LEU A 192 -8.21 11.02 4.27
C LEU A 192 -9.60 10.95 3.61
N ARG A 193 -9.68 10.70 2.31
CA ARG A 193 -10.96 10.49 1.60
C ARG A 193 -11.72 9.28 2.13
N GLU A 194 -11.05 8.17 2.39
CA GLU A 194 -11.71 6.98 2.97
C GLU A 194 -12.19 7.25 4.40
N ALA A 195 -11.43 8.01 5.20
CA ALA A 195 -11.87 8.49 6.51
C ALA A 195 -13.10 9.43 6.37
N GLY A 196 -13.09 10.35 5.41
CA GLY A 196 -14.21 11.25 5.15
C GLY A 196 -15.49 10.55 4.68
N LYS A 197 -15.40 9.37 4.07
CA LYS A 197 -16.58 8.52 3.78
C LYS A 197 -17.24 7.99 5.06
N ARG A 198 -16.51 7.91 6.16
CA ARG A 198 -17.02 7.50 7.48
C ARG A 198 -17.54 8.69 8.26
N ASP A 199 -16.80 9.82 8.20
CA ASP A 199 -17.14 11.04 8.91
C ASP A 199 -16.64 12.26 8.10
N MET A 200 -17.53 12.81 7.29
CA MET A 200 -17.23 13.95 6.40
C MET A 200 -17.06 15.26 7.19
N GLU A 201 -17.80 15.42 8.28
CA GLU A 201 -17.70 16.62 9.11
C GLU A 201 -16.35 16.68 9.80
N ARG A 202 -15.89 15.55 10.35
CA ARG A 202 -14.57 15.44 10.95
C ARG A 202 -13.45 15.69 9.93
N LEU A 203 -13.60 15.20 8.69
CA LEU A 203 -12.64 15.49 7.63
C LEU A 203 -12.63 16.98 7.29
N ALA A 204 -13.79 17.61 7.16
CA ALA A 204 -13.89 19.04 6.90
C ALA A 204 -13.23 19.87 8.00
N ALA A 205 -13.53 19.55 9.26
CA ALA A 205 -12.94 20.22 10.43
C ALA A 205 -11.41 20.08 10.45
N TRP A 206 -10.87 18.89 10.13
CA TRP A 206 -9.43 18.65 10.08
C TRP A 206 -8.76 19.38 8.91
N LEU A 207 -9.41 19.43 7.73
CA LEU A 207 -8.86 20.09 6.54
C LEU A 207 -8.84 21.63 6.66
N THR A 208 -9.85 22.22 7.30
CA THR A 208 -10.05 23.68 7.32
C THR A 208 -8.78 24.46 7.74
N PRO A 209 -8.06 24.10 8.81
CA PRO A 209 -6.86 24.83 9.21
C PRO A 209 -5.64 24.60 8.32
N CYS A 210 -5.59 23.53 7.53
CA CYS A 210 -4.39 23.12 6.80
C CYS A 210 -4.54 23.10 5.26
N ALA A 211 -5.75 23.20 4.74
CA ALA A 211 -6.01 23.06 3.29
C ALA A 211 -5.25 24.07 2.42
N ALA A 212 -5.04 25.29 2.91
CA ALA A 212 -4.29 26.32 2.20
C ALA A 212 -2.81 25.94 1.97
N SER A 213 -2.16 25.34 2.96
CA SER A 213 -0.76 24.92 2.91
C SER A 213 -0.56 23.49 2.39
N MET A 214 -1.64 22.71 2.30
CA MET A 214 -1.58 21.30 1.89
C MET A 214 -1.15 21.15 0.42
N PRO A 215 -0.29 20.17 0.08
CA PRO A 215 0.03 19.84 -1.32
C PRO A 215 -1.24 19.63 -2.14
N ARG A 216 -1.37 20.30 -3.26
CA ARG A 216 -2.62 20.35 -4.06
C ARG A 216 -3.09 18.97 -4.53
N THR A 217 -2.18 18.05 -4.82
CA THR A 217 -2.54 16.66 -5.14
C THR A 217 -3.17 15.95 -3.95
N MET A 218 -2.60 16.10 -2.76
CA MET A 218 -3.14 15.52 -1.52
C MET A 218 -4.54 16.05 -1.23
N LEU A 219 -4.72 17.37 -1.30
CA LEU A 219 -6.02 18.01 -1.07
C LEU A 219 -7.09 17.52 -2.07
N ARG A 220 -6.77 17.49 -3.38
CA ARG A 220 -7.72 17.00 -4.41
C ARG A 220 -8.19 15.57 -4.13
N TYR A 221 -7.30 14.69 -3.70
CA TYR A 221 -7.65 13.32 -3.35
C TYR A 221 -8.52 13.26 -2.09
N ALA A 222 -8.19 14.05 -1.06
CA ALA A 222 -8.93 14.07 0.20
C ALA A 222 -10.38 14.54 0.00
N ILE A 223 -10.59 15.60 -0.78
CA ILE A 223 -11.92 16.22 -0.98
C ILE A 223 -12.76 15.61 -2.13
N GLU A 224 -12.27 14.55 -2.80
CA GLU A 224 -12.93 13.98 -4.00
C GLU A 224 -14.41 13.64 -3.79
N LYS A 225 -14.81 13.29 -2.58
CA LYS A 225 -16.19 12.89 -2.23
C LYS A 225 -17.04 14.01 -1.62
N PHE A 226 -16.49 15.19 -1.46
CA PHE A 226 -17.27 16.36 -1.05
C PHE A 226 -18.20 16.84 -2.18
N PRO A 227 -19.33 17.53 -1.84
CA PRO A 227 -20.12 18.28 -2.81
C PRO A 227 -19.26 19.27 -3.59
N ASP A 228 -19.65 19.58 -4.84
CA ASP A 228 -18.87 20.42 -5.76
C ASP A 228 -18.58 21.82 -5.19
N GLU A 229 -19.53 22.41 -4.46
CA GLU A 229 -19.38 23.71 -3.79
C GLU A 229 -18.26 23.66 -2.73
N HIS A 230 -18.29 22.66 -1.86
CA HIS A 230 -17.26 22.48 -0.83
C HIS A 230 -15.89 22.19 -1.44
N ARG A 231 -15.82 21.38 -2.52
CA ARG A 231 -14.56 21.14 -3.22
C ARG A 231 -13.97 22.42 -3.78
N ARG A 232 -14.78 23.27 -4.39
CA ARG A 232 -14.34 24.60 -4.89
C ARG A 232 -13.82 25.45 -3.75
N TRP A 233 -14.60 25.56 -2.68
CA TRP A 233 -14.22 26.34 -1.51
C TRP A 233 -12.85 25.88 -0.95
N PHE A 234 -12.62 24.60 -0.70
CA PHE A 234 -11.32 24.09 -0.23
C PHE A 234 -10.19 24.39 -1.22
N MET A 235 -10.45 24.32 -2.52
CA MET A 235 -9.45 24.60 -3.56
C MET A 235 -9.11 26.08 -3.71
N GLU A 236 -9.94 26.98 -3.23
CA GLU A 236 -9.76 28.44 -3.28
C GLU A 236 -9.08 29.01 -2.03
N LEU A 237 -8.97 28.24 -0.95
CA LEU A 237 -8.25 28.64 0.25
C LEU A 237 -6.78 28.93 -0.08
N LYS A 238 -6.27 30.08 0.45
CA LYS A 238 -4.92 30.61 0.23
C LYS A 238 -4.15 30.68 1.54
#